data_844c4a1e21fdb200d5807884229c01fd
#
_entry.id   844c4a1e21fdb200d5807884229c01fd
#
_cell.length_a   1.000
_cell.length_b   1.000
_cell.length_c   1.000
_cell.angle_alpha   90.00
_cell.angle_beta   90.00
_cell.angle_gamma   90.00
#
_symmetry.space_group_name_H-M   'P 1'
#
loop_
_entity.id
_entity.type
_entity.pdbx_description
1 polymer ?
#
loop_
_entity_poly.entity_id
_entity_poly.type
_entity_poly.pdbx_seq_one_letter_code
_entity_poly.pdbx_strand_id
1 'polypeptide(L)'
;MPSPKRVVRIAHAYGNSRPSLARALAADCDMIEADIWYRGGDIFIHHEQRLGPLPILYDRDLRGHALGPFAVHLGRYFVRPDIRTLRLDELLSTVAGRKRLLLDVKGHYDAPTLEGYVDTLVRRIRAAHAESWVAICGQTYSSLHPLREAAPDIEVRYSIEQPYQWERFLILLDHGARQVCMAYGFLDTAKARLMEERGVDVYCWTVDDWDAARRLVSDGVDGIISNDLGLLAQLQGWGGNQPAT
;
A
#
# COMPACT_ATOMS: atom_id res chain seq x y z
N MET A 1 9.77 -29.55 9.04
CA MET A 1 9.62 -28.58 7.95
C MET A 1 9.06 -27.30 8.55
N PRO A 2 9.58 -26.12 8.25
CA PRO A 2 8.95 -24.89 8.70
C PRO A 2 7.53 -24.84 8.14
N SER A 3 6.59 -24.37 8.97
CA SER A 3 5.21 -24.14 8.51
C SER A 3 5.23 -23.20 7.31
N PRO A 4 4.40 -23.43 6.27
CA PRO A 4 4.34 -22.56 5.13
C PRO A 4 4.05 -21.13 5.61
N LYS A 5 4.86 -20.18 5.17
CA LYS A 5 4.72 -18.78 5.53
C LYS A 5 3.37 -18.28 4.98
N ARG A 6 2.53 -17.74 5.86
CA ARG A 6 1.24 -17.17 5.45
C ARG A 6 1.48 -15.88 4.68
N VAL A 7 0.97 -15.77 3.46
CA VAL A 7 1.03 -14.56 2.65
C VAL A 7 0.11 -13.47 3.24
N VAL A 8 0.58 -12.24 3.31
CA VAL A 8 -0.22 -11.07 3.72
C VAL A 8 -1.08 -10.62 2.54
N ARG A 9 -2.38 -10.47 2.75
CA ARG A 9 -3.38 -10.14 1.73
C ARG A 9 -3.81 -8.69 1.89
N ILE A 10 -3.48 -7.85 0.89
CA ILE A 10 -3.57 -6.40 1.00
C ILE A 10 -4.56 -5.88 -0.04
N ALA A 11 -5.64 -5.21 0.42
CA ALA A 11 -6.65 -4.60 -0.43
C ALA A 11 -6.16 -3.24 -0.94
N HIS A 12 -5.81 -3.16 -2.24
CA HIS A 12 -5.21 -2.00 -2.91
C HIS A 12 -6.20 -0.85 -3.06
N ALA A 13 -5.83 0.36 -2.64
CA ALA A 13 -6.64 1.59 -2.73
C ALA A 13 -8.00 1.57 -2.00
N TYR A 14 -8.30 0.51 -1.26
CA TYR A 14 -9.57 0.43 -0.54
C TYR A 14 -9.68 1.41 0.64
N GLY A 15 -8.57 1.96 1.10
CA GLY A 15 -8.57 3.03 2.10
C GLY A 15 -8.94 4.40 1.55
N ASN A 16 -9.02 4.59 0.22
CA ASN A 16 -9.15 5.89 -0.43
C ASN A 16 -10.57 6.49 -0.36
N SER A 17 -11.58 5.70 0.01
CA SER A 17 -12.93 6.20 0.19
C SER A 17 -13.69 5.42 1.27
N ARG A 18 -14.69 6.07 1.91
CA ARG A 18 -15.51 5.39 2.93
C ARG A 18 -16.24 4.15 2.40
N PRO A 19 -16.84 4.15 1.19
CA PRO A 19 -17.47 2.95 0.67
C PRO A 19 -16.49 1.80 0.43
N SER A 20 -15.32 2.07 -0.16
CA SER A 20 -14.28 1.06 -0.38
C SER A 20 -13.75 0.54 0.95
N LEU A 21 -13.46 1.44 1.90
CA LEU A 21 -12.98 1.09 3.23
C LEU A 21 -13.96 0.16 3.97
N ALA A 22 -15.25 0.48 3.92
CA ALA A 22 -16.28 -0.37 4.55
C ALA A 22 -16.30 -1.79 3.96
N ARG A 23 -16.09 -1.92 2.65
CA ARG A 23 -16.02 -3.22 1.97
C ARG A 23 -14.76 -4.00 2.37
N ALA A 24 -13.60 -3.36 2.38
CA ALA A 24 -12.35 -4.02 2.79
C ALA A 24 -12.38 -4.43 4.26
N LEU A 25 -13.01 -3.63 5.13
CA LEU A 25 -13.19 -3.99 6.54
C LEU A 25 -14.09 -5.21 6.73
N ALA A 26 -15.05 -5.44 5.84
CA ALA A 26 -15.93 -6.61 5.85
C ALA A 26 -15.34 -7.82 5.09
N ALA A 27 -14.36 -7.60 4.23
CA ALA A 27 -13.76 -8.64 3.41
C ALA A 27 -12.70 -9.44 4.18
N ASP A 28 -12.36 -10.60 3.64
CA ASP A 28 -11.28 -11.44 4.16
C ASP A 28 -9.92 -11.02 3.55
N CYS A 29 -9.35 -9.96 4.08
CA CYS A 29 -7.99 -9.48 3.82
C CYS A 29 -7.32 -9.10 5.15
N ASP A 30 -6.00 -9.02 5.14
CA ASP A 30 -5.21 -8.78 6.36
C ASP A 30 -4.88 -7.28 6.54
N MET A 31 -4.76 -6.57 5.42
CA MET A 31 -4.29 -5.19 5.38
C MET A 31 -5.05 -4.39 4.32
N ILE A 32 -5.21 -3.10 4.53
CA ILE A 32 -5.87 -2.16 3.61
C ILE A 32 -4.84 -1.12 3.21
N GLU A 33 -4.67 -0.91 1.91
CA GLU A 33 -3.80 0.14 1.41
C GLU A 33 -4.60 1.43 1.15
N ALA A 34 -3.93 2.59 1.38
CA ALA A 34 -4.47 3.92 1.15
C ALA A 34 -3.37 4.88 0.72
N ASP A 35 -3.67 5.68 -0.31
CA ASP A 35 -2.77 6.72 -0.80
C ASP A 35 -2.86 7.99 0.04
N ILE A 36 -1.73 8.54 0.49
CA ILE A 36 -1.69 9.72 1.35
C ILE A 36 -0.94 10.89 0.72
N TRP A 37 -1.49 12.08 0.91
CA TRP A 37 -0.92 13.36 0.50
C TRP A 37 -0.82 14.32 1.69
N TYR A 38 0.34 14.92 1.90
CA TYR A 38 0.50 16.01 2.85
C TYR A 38 0.29 17.36 2.18
N ARG A 39 -0.53 18.22 2.79
CA ARG A 39 -0.76 19.57 2.32
C ARG A 39 -1.32 20.48 3.42
N GLY A 40 -0.70 21.66 3.58
CA GLY A 40 -1.22 22.67 4.51
C GLY A 40 -1.31 22.22 5.96
N GLY A 41 -0.38 21.37 6.42
CA GLY A 41 -0.35 20.87 7.79
C GLY A 41 -1.29 19.69 8.06
N ASP A 42 -1.89 19.09 7.02
CA ASP A 42 -2.82 17.96 7.18
C ASP A 42 -2.55 16.86 6.14
N ILE A 43 -3.03 15.63 6.41
CA ILE A 43 -2.86 14.47 5.53
C ILE A 43 -4.22 14.05 4.98
N PHE A 44 -4.30 14.02 3.66
CA PHE A 44 -5.48 13.68 2.89
C PHE A 44 -5.32 12.34 2.20
N ILE A 45 -6.41 11.61 2.06
CA ILE A 45 -6.44 10.26 1.50
C ILE A 45 -7.06 10.29 0.11
N HIS A 46 -6.26 10.10 -0.94
CA HIS A 46 -6.71 9.96 -2.34
C HIS A 46 -5.53 9.61 -3.24
N HIS A 47 -5.80 8.92 -4.35
CA HIS A 47 -4.74 8.48 -5.27
C HIS A 47 -4.10 9.66 -6.03
N GLU A 48 -4.91 10.52 -6.63
CA GLU A 48 -4.40 11.66 -7.42
C GLU A 48 -4.42 12.97 -6.62
N GLN A 49 -3.46 13.83 -6.89
CA GLN A 49 -3.33 15.08 -6.15
C GLN A 49 -4.56 15.99 -6.32
N ARG A 50 -5.03 16.19 -7.55
CA ARG A 50 -6.26 16.92 -7.92
C ARG A 50 -6.51 16.87 -9.42
N LEU A 51 -7.77 17.01 -9.84
CA LEU A 51 -8.14 17.39 -11.19
C LEU A 51 -8.43 18.90 -11.23
N GLY A 52 -7.42 19.71 -11.47
CA GLY A 52 -7.58 21.18 -11.44
C GLY A 52 -8.06 21.67 -10.05
N PRO A 53 -8.93 22.70 -9.99
CA PRO A 53 -9.42 23.27 -8.74
C PRO A 53 -10.49 22.41 -8.04
N LEU A 54 -11.04 21.39 -8.72
CA LEU A 54 -12.13 20.60 -8.20
C LEU A 54 -11.64 19.51 -7.23
N PRO A 55 -12.24 19.33 -6.06
CA PRO A 55 -11.94 18.26 -5.12
C PRO A 55 -12.54 16.93 -5.61
N ILE A 56 -12.09 16.48 -6.76
CA ILE A 56 -12.56 15.25 -7.38
C ILE A 56 -11.67 14.11 -6.95
N LEU A 57 -12.25 13.07 -6.35
CA LEU A 57 -11.55 11.83 -6.05
C LEU A 57 -11.59 10.93 -7.29
N TYR A 58 -10.41 10.59 -7.78
CA TYR A 58 -10.27 9.48 -8.71
C TYR A 58 -10.25 8.19 -7.90
N ASP A 59 -11.18 7.33 -8.20
CA ASP A 59 -11.14 5.97 -7.71
C ASP A 59 -10.96 5.05 -8.93
N ARG A 60 -9.71 4.70 -9.17
CA ARG A 60 -9.29 3.91 -10.33
C ARG A 60 -9.80 2.48 -10.26
N ASP A 61 -10.10 2.02 -9.06
CA ASP A 61 -10.26 0.62 -8.73
C ASP A 61 -11.70 0.23 -8.42
N LEU A 62 -12.64 1.09 -8.76
CA LEU A 62 -14.08 0.79 -8.69
C LEU A 62 -14.56 -0.20 -9.79
N ARG A 63 -13.65 -0.95 -10.43
CA ARG A 63 -14.05 -2.07 -11.27
C ARG A 63 -14.83 -3.07 -10.44
N GLY A 64 -16.15 -3.17 -10.72
CA GLY A 64 -17.08 -4.03 -9.97
C GLY A 64 -17.84 -3.36 -8.83
N HIS A 65 -17.62 -2.08 -8.55
CA HIS A 65 -18.49 -1.29 -7.72
C HIS A 65 -19.67 -0.79 -8.55
N ALA A 66 -20.88 -0.88 -8.01
CA ALA A 66 -22.03 -0.19 -8.60
C ALA A 66 -21.68 1.30 -8.66
N LEU A 67 -21.33 1.77 -9.85
CA LEU A 67 -21.14 3.18 -10.11
C LEU A 67 -22.48 3.83 -9.87
N GLY A 68 -22.64 4.59 -8.79
CA GLY A 68 -23.83 5.35 -8.53
C GLY A 68 -24.09 6.34 -9.68
N PRO A 69 -25.28 6.94 -9.77
CA PRO A 69 -25.68 7.81 -10.87
C PRO A 69 -24.79 9.06 -11.04
N PHE A 70 -23.89 9.31 -10.10
CA PHE A 70 -22.98 10.46 -10.08
C PHE A 70 -21.57 10.14 -10.57
N ALA A 71 -21.30 8.91 -11.04
CA ALA A 71 -19.99 8.59 -11.59
C ALA A 71 -19.82 9.21 -12.98
N VAL A 72 -18.78 10.03 -13.17
CA VAL A 72 -18.40 10.59 -14.46
C VAL A 72 -17.18 9.85 -15.00
N HIS A 73 -17.31 9.33 -16.21
CA HIS A 73 -16.23 8.66 -16.93
C HIS A 73 -15.33 9.70 -17.61
N LEU A 74 -14.03 9.71 -17.26
CA LEU A 74 -13.01 10.52 -17.92
C LEU A 74 -11.87 9.62 -18.39
N GLY A 75 -11.97 9.11 -19.61
CA GLY A 75 -11.02 8.15 -20.17
C GLY A 75 -10.97 6.87 -19.33
N ARG A 76 -9.79 6.56 -18.75
CA ARG A 76 -9.59 5.41 -17.88
C ARG A 76 -9.97 5.67 -16.40
N TYR A 77 -10.40 6.87 -16.05
CA TYR A 77 -10.70 7.26 -14.69
C TYR A 77 -12.21 7.42 -14.47
N PHE A 78 -12.62 7.09 -13.27
CA PHE A 78 -13.96 7.38 -12.76
C PHE A 78 -13.88 8.53 -11.77
N VAL A 79 -14.72 9.53 -11.92
CA VAL A 79 -14.79 10.67 -11.03
C VAL A 79 -16.07 10.57 -10.23
N ARG A 80 -15.94 10.59 -8.92
CA ARG A 80 -17.06 10.49 -7.96
C ARG A 80 -17.15 11.78 -7.15
N PRO A 81 -17.84 12.83 -7.66
CA PRO A 81 -17.97 14.12 -6.96
C PRO A 81 -18.79 14.03 -5.65
N ASP A 82 -19.50 12.94 -5.45
CA ASP A 82 -20.25 12.62 -4.23
C ASP A 82 -19.36 12.06 -3.10
N ILE A 83 -18.12 11.68 -3.38
CA ILE A 83 -17.17 11.15 -2.38
C ILE A 83 -16.37 12.30 -1.78
N ARG A 84 -16.42 12.42 -0.45
CA ARG A 84 -15.57 13.34 0.29
C ARG A 84 -14.19 12.77 0.50
N THR A 85 -13.17 13.62 0.34
CA THR A 85 -11.78 13.28 0.69
C THR A 85 -11.70 12.94 2.18
N LEU A 86 -11.18 11.77 2.50
CA LEU A 86 -10.87 11.38 3.86
C LEU A 86 -9.64 12.11 4.39
N ARG A 87 -9.56 12.27 5.70
CA ARG A 87 -8.35 12.67 6.41
C ARG A 87 -7.76 11.47 7.13
N LEU A 88 -6.47 11.52 7.42
CA LEU A 88 -5.76 10.43 8.08
C LEU A 88 -6.42 10.05 9.42
N ASP A 89 -6.80 11.02 10.25
CA ASP A 89 -7.43 10.75 11.54
C ASP A 89 -8.75 9.97 11.39
N GLU A 90 -9.52 10.31 10.35
CA GLU A 90 -10.77 9.62 10.05
C GLU A 90 -10.51 8.17 9.58
N LEU A 91 -9.48 7.95 8.76
CA LEU A 91 -9.06 6.63 8.33
C LEU A 91 -8.61 5.80 9.55
N LEU A 92 -7.70 6.33 10.36
CA LEU A 92 -7.18 5.66 11.56
C LEU A 92 -8.30 5.30 12.54
N SER A 93 -9.20 6.24 12.86
CA SER A 93 -10.33 5.99 13.76
C SER A 93 -11.36 5.00 13.20
N THR A 94 -11.56 4.99 11.86
CA THR A 94 -12.46 4.04 11.22
C THR A 94 -11.89 2.63 11.21
N VAL A 95 -10.59 2.47 10.95
CA VAL A 95 -9.94 1.15 10.97
C VAL A 95 -9.75 0.64 12.40
N ALA A 96 -9.28 1.50 13.30
CA ALA A 96 -9.15 1.24 14.74
C ALA A 96 -8.48 -0.11 15.06
N GLY A 97 -7.42 -0.47 14.35
CA GLY A 97 -6.68 -1.72 14.54
C GLY A 97 -7.40 -3.02 14.13
N ARG A 98 -8.63 -2.94 13.57
CA ARG A 98 -9.35 -4.13 13.08
C ARG A 98 -8.64 -4.83 11.92
N LYS A 99 -7.86 -4.06 11.15
CA LYS A 99 -6.94 -4.52 10.10
C LYS A 99 -5.68 -3.67 10.15
N ARG A 100 -4.60 -4.16 9.55
CA ARG A 100 -3.41 -3.33 9.32
C ARG A 100 -3.69 -2.32 8.20
N LEU A 101 -2.94 -1.21 8.19
CA LEU A 101 -2.95 -0.22 7.10
C LEU A 101 -1.57 -0.16 6.44
N LEU A 102 -1.56 -0.02 5.11
CA LEU A 102 -0.40 0.35 4.31
C LEU A 102 -0.66 1.75 3.73
N LEU A 103 0.07 2.75 4.19
CA LEU A 103 -0.08 4.13 3.73
C LEU A 103 0.95 4.41 2.63
N ASP A 104 0.49 4.57 1.38
CA ASP A 104 1.36 4.88 0.24
C ASP A 104 1.54 6.40 0.10
N VAL A 105 2.75 6.84 0.37
CA VAL A 105 3.12 8.27 0.35
C VAL A 105 3.25 8.76 -1.08
N LYS A 106 2.41 9.71 -1.42
CA LYS A 106 2.43 10.40 -2.71
C LYS A 106 3.10 11.77 -2.62
N GLY A 107 3.68 12.21 -3.72
CA GLY A 107 4.27 13.53 -3.85
C GLY A 107 5.76 13.59 -3.54
N HIS A 108 6.31 14.73 -3.97
CA HIS A 108 7.68 15.15 -3.67
C HIS A 108 7.60 16.39 -2.82
N TYR A 109 8.29 16.41 -1.69
CA TYR A 109 8.26 17.51 -0.75
C TYR A 109 9.63 18.19 -0.72
N ASP A 110 9.65 19.53 -0.74
CA ASP A 110 10.83 20.31 -0.43
C ASP A 110 11.15 20.20 1.08
N ALA A 111 12.35 20.62 1.48
CA ALA A 111 12.83 20.39 2.83
C ALA A 111 11.90 20.92 3.94
N PRO A 112 11.36 22.16 3.87
CA PRO A 112 10.42 22.64 4.89
C PRO A 112 9.10 21.86 4.92
N THR A 113 8.57 21.50 3.76
CA THR A 113 7.34 20.72 3.65
C THR A 113 7.55 19.29 4.13
N LEU A 114 8.73 18.72 3.87
CA LEU A 114 9.11 17.37 4.30
C LEU A 114 9.16 17.25 5.82
N GLU A 115 9.73 18.22 6.53
CA GLU A 115 9.75 18.23 8.00
C GLU A 115 8.33 18.25 8.57
N GLY A 116 7.47 19.15 8.07
CA GLY A 116 6.07 19.24 8.48
C GLY A 116 5.27 17.97 8.17
N TYR A 117 5.56 17.31 7.04
CA TYR A 117 4.96 16.03 6.67
C TYR A 117 5.35 14.92 7.67
N VAL A 118 6.64 14.76 7.95
CA VAL A 118 7.15 13.72 8.87
C VAL A 118 6.55 13.90 10.26
N ASP A 119 6.65 15.14 10.81
CA ASP A 119 6.08 15.44 12.12
C ASP A 119 4.58 15.16 12.20
N THR A 120 3.83 15.62 11.19
CA THR A 120 2.38 15.45 11.17
C THR A 120 1.99 13.97 11.07
N LEU A 121 2.63 13.18 10.19
CA LEU A 121 2.31 11.78 10.00
C LEU A 121 2.62 10.98 11.28
N VAL A 122 3.81 11.11 11.82
CA VAL A 122 4.23 10.40 13.03
C VAL A 122 3.34 10.76 14.21
N ARG A 123 3.09 12.06 14.42
CA ARG A 123 2.23 12.52 15.52
C ARG A 123 0.80 11.97 15.43
N ARG A 124 0.21 11.92 14.21
CA ARG A 124 -1.15 11.37 13.99
C ARG A 124 -1.21 9.86 14.23
N ILE A 125 -0.21 9.11 13.76
CA ILE A 125 -0.12 7.66 14.00
C ILE A 125 0.00 7.38 15.50
N ARG A 126 0.88 8.09 16.21
CA ARG A 126 1.06 7.94 17.67
C ARG A 126 -0.17 8.34 18.47
N ALA A 127 -0.84 9.43 18.08
CA ALA A 127 -2.08 9.85 18.75
C ALA A 127 -3.21 8.82 18.61
N ALA A 128 -3.18 8.00 17.58
CA ALA A 128 -4.12 6.90 17.36
C ALA A 128 -3.63 5.55 17.95
N HIS A 129 -2.45 5.50 18.58
CA HIS A 129 -1.78 4.27 19.01
C HIS A 129 -1.69 3.23 17.90
N ALA A 130 -1.28 3.67 16.70
CA ALA A 130 -1.37 2.90 15.46
C ALA A 130 -0.02 2.35 14.99
N GLU A 131 1.08 2.53 15.71
CA GLU A 131 2.44 2.19 15.33
C GLU A 131 2.59 0.70 14.96
N SER A 132 1.90 -0.17 15.66
CA SER A 132 2.00 -1.63 15.46
C SER A 132 1.16 -2.16 14.30
N TRP A 133 0.19 -1.39 13.80
CA TRP A 133 -0.72 -1.84 12.73
C TRP A 133 -0.74 -0.94 11.49
N VAL A 134 0.08 0.12 11.48
CA VAL A 134 0.35 0.96 10.30
C VAL A 134 1.73 0.64 9.75
N ALA A 135 1.81 0.47 8.44
CA ALA A 135 3.06 0.49 7.67
C ALA A 135 2.98 1.64 6.65
N ILE A 136 4.12 2.18 6.27
CA ILE A 136 4.24 3.26 5.30
C ILE A 136 5.02 2.75 4.10
N CYS A 137 4.56 3.03 2.88
CA CYS A 137 5.33 2.76 1.68
C CYS A 137 5.37 3.99 0.76
N GLY A 138 6.16 3.93 -0.29
CA GLY A 138 6.22 4.99 -1.30
C GLY A 138 7.41 4.86 -2.24
N GLN A 139 7.33 5.57 -3.35
CA GLN A 139 8.36 5.57 -4.40
C GLN A 139 9.43 6.66 -4.17
N THR A 140 9.11 7.69 -3.37
CA THR A 140 9.99 8.83 -3.10
C THR A 140 10.84 8.57 -1.85
N TYR A 141 12.02 7.98 -2.03
CA TYR A 141 12.89 7.57 -0.93
C TYR A 141 13.34 8.73 -0.04
N SER A 142 13.48 9.94 -0.59
CA SER A 142 13.76 11.14 0.19
C SER A 142 12.66 11.50 1.18
N SER A 143 11.42 11.07 0.94
CA SER A 143 10.29 11.25 1.87
C SER A 143 10.18 10.13 2.90
N LEU A 144 10.72 8.94 2.60
CA LEU A 144 10.64 7.77 3.49
C LEU A 144 11.80 7.69 4.48
N HIS A 145 13.00 8.12 4.08
CA HIS A 145 14.19 8.05 4.93
C HIS A 145 14.04 8.85 6.23
N PRO A 146 13.61 10.12 6.21
CA PRO A 146 13.34 10.87 7.43
C PRO A 146 12.26 10.25 8.33
N LEU A 147 11.25 9.61 7.75
CA LEU A 147 10.24 8.87 8.52
C LEU A 147 10.84 7.70 9.29
N ARG A 148 11.69 6.91 8.62
CA ARG A 148 12.37 5.76 9.25
C ARG A 148 13.28 6.20 10.39
N GLU A 149 13.91 7.37 10.27
CA GLU A 149 14.76 7.93 11.34
C GLU A 149 13.93 8.49 12.51
N ALA A 150 12.85 9.22 12.22
CA ALA A 150 12.00 9.85 13.22
C ALA A 150 11.12 8.84 13.99
N ALA A 151 10.76 7.72 13.37
CA ALA A 151 9.85 6.72 13.93
C ALA A 151 10.30 5.29 13.56
N PRO A 152 11.40 4.78 14.15
CA PRO A 152 11.93 3.46 13.86
C PRO A 152 11.00 2.31 14.32
N ASP A 153 10.00 2.61 15.11
CA ASP A 153 8.91 1.74 15.56
C ASP A 153 7.77 1.58 14.55
N ILE A 154 7.75 2.41 13.48
CA ILE A 154 6.79 2.30 12.39
C ILE A 154 7.44 1.62 11.19
N GLU A 155 6.77 0.61 10.65
CA GLU A 155 7.26 -0.12 9.47
C GLU A 155 7.30 0.78 8.23
N VAL A 156 8.48 0.87 7.58
CA VAL A 156 8.68 1.63 6.33
C VAL A 156 9.14 0.69 5.22
N ARG A 157 8.39 0.66 4.10
CA ARG A 157 8.64 -0.12 2.89
C ARG A 157 8.99 0.77 1.71
N TYR A 158 10.00 0.40 0.95
CA TYR A 158 10.41 1.12 -0.26
C TYR A 158 9.73 0.55 -1.50
N SER A 159 8.99 1.38 -2.25
CA SER A 159 8.32 0.91 -3.47
C SER A 159 9.28 0.90 -4.66
N ILE A 160 9.28 -0.21 -5.42
CA ILE A 160 10.20 -0.46 -6.53
C ILE A 160 9.40 -0.87 -7.77
N GLU A 161 9.52 -0.10 -8.85
CA GLU A 161 8.97 -0.41 -10.18
C GLU A 161 9.95 -0.10 -11.30
N GLN A 162 11.07 0.58 -10.99
CA GLN A 162 12.04 1.06 -11.95
C GLN A 162 13.48 0.63 -11.58
N PRO A 163 14.38 0.44 -12.56
CA PRO A 163 15.76 0.05 -12.28
C PRO A 163 16.50 0.95 -11.31
N TYR A 164 16.33 2.28 -11.42
CA TYR A 164 17.00 3.22 -10.52
C TYR A 164 16.53 3.12 -9.06
N GLN A 165 15.27 2.73 -8.82
CA GLN A 165 14.75 2.48 -7.47
C GLN A 165 15.36 1.21 -6.88
N TRP A 166 15.53 0.18 -7.71
CA TRP A 166 16.21 -1.05 -7.33
C TRP A 166 17.66 -0.79 -6.93
N GLU A 167 18.42 -0.07 -7.73
CA GLU A 167 19.81 0.28 -7.42
C GLU A 167 19.92 1.05 -6.10
N ARG A 168 19.03 2.03 -5.89
CA ARG A 168 18.96 2.76 -4.61
C ARG A 168 18.59 1.87 -3.44
N PHE A 169 17.66 0.93 -3.64
CA PHE A 169 17.27 0.01 -2.58
C PHE A 169 18.42 -0.93 -2.20
N LEU A 170 19.21 -1.40 -3.13
CA LEU A 170 20.39 -2.22 -2.82
C LEU A 170 21.36 -1.49 -1.87
N ILE A 171 21.56 -0.19 -2.04
CA ILE A 171 22.34 0.63 -1.10
C ILE A 171 21.66 0.65 0.28
N LEU A 172 20.36 0.89 0.33
CA LEU A 172 19.60 0.92 1.59
C LEU A 172 19.57 -0.46 2.29
N LEU A 173 19.58 -1.54 1.53
CA LEU A 173 19.66 -2.90 2.03
C LEU A 173 20.94 -3.13 2.85
N ASP A 174 22.07 -2.57 2.41
CA ASP A 174 23.33 -2.62 3.15
C ASP A 174 23.30 -1.75 4.42
N HIS A 175 22.38 -0.78 4.48
CA HIS A 175 22.07 0.04 5.66
C HIS A 175 20.86 -0.47 6.47
N GLY A 176 20.51 -1.74 6.31
CA GLY A 176 19.51 -2.41 7.15
C GLY A 176 18.04 -2.24 6.71
N ALA A 177 17.74 -1.72 5.51
CA ALA A 177 16.39 -1.81 4.98
C ALA A 177 16.03 -3.28 4.70
N ARG A 178 14.81 -3.70 5.10
CA ARG A 178 14.36 -5.10 4.97
C ARG A 178 12.93 -5.23 4.45
N GLN A 179 12.28 -4.15 4.07
CA GLN A 179 10.88 -4.15 3.62
C GLN A 179 10.75 -3.42 2.30
N VAL A 180 10.08 -4.06 1.32
CA VAL A 180 9.80 -3.46 0.01
C VAL A 180 8.36 -3.74 -0.43
N CYS A 181 7.84 -2.84 -1.28
CA CYS A 181 6.67 -3.07 -2.12
C CYS A 181 7.15 -3.06 -3.58
N MET A 182 7.00 -4.13 -4.33
CA MET A 182 7.56 -4.26 -5.68
C MET A 182 6.48 -4.47 -6.73
N ALA A 183 6.57 -3.75 -7.84
CA ALA A 183 5.73 -4.04 -9.00
C ALA A 183 6.00 -5.47 -9.48
N TYR A 184 4.95 -6.31 -9.57
CA TYR A 184 5.14 -7.75 -9.83
C TYR A 184 5.80 -8.04 -11.17
N GLY A 185 5.61 -7.16 -12.16
CA GLY A 185 6.29 -7.26 -13.46
C GLY A 185 7.79 -6.90 -13.42
N PHE A 186 8.26 -6.30 -12.32
CA PHE A 186 9.67 -5.97 -12.12
C PHE A 186 10.40 -7.05 -11.30
N LEU A 187 9.69 -7.87 -10.53
CA LEU A 187 10.25 -8.97 -9.76
C LEU A 187 10.48 -10.18 -10.67
N ASP A 188 11.75 -10.55 -10.85
CA ASP A 188 12.19 -11.80 -11.47
C ASP A 188 12.76 -12.77 -10.43
N THR A 189 13.01 -14.00 -10.86
CA THR A 189 13.53 -15.08 -10.00
C THR A 189 14.86 -14.72 -9.33
N ALA A 190 15.74 -13.96 -10.01
CA ALA A 190 17.04 -13.58 -9.45
C ALA A 190 16.86 -12.56 -8.31
N LYS A 191 15.98 -11.58 -8.51
CA LYS A 191 15.63 -10.60 -7.46
C LYS A 191 14.91 -11.26 -6.28
N ALA A 192 13.96 -12.18 -6.54
CA ALA A 192 13.25 -12.90 -5.50
C ALA A 192 14.22 -13.69 -4.61
N ARG A 193 15.15 -14.43 -5.19
CA ARG A 193 16.21 -15.15 -4.44
C ARG A 193 17.09 -14.22 -3.64
N LEU A 194 17.56 -13.12 -4.23
CA LEU A 194 18.38 -12.15 -3.51
C LEU A 194 17.63 -11.57 -2.30
N MET A 195 16.33 -11.28 -2.45
CA MET A 195 15.51 -10.77 -1.34
C MET A 195 15.37 -11.81 -0.23
N GLU A 196 15.09 -13.07 -0.58
CA GLU A 196 15.02 -14.17 0.37
C GLU A 196 16.34 -14.37 1.12
N GLU A 197 17.47 -14.46 0.41
CA GLU A 197 18.83 -14.62 0.99
C GLU A 197 19.22 -13.48 1.93
N ARG A 198 18.73 -12.28 1.66
CA ARG A 198 19.00 -11.07 2.47
C ARG A 198 17.94 -10.82 3.54
N GLY A 199 16.95 -11.71 3.69
CA GLY A 199 15.86 -11.60 4.67
C GLY A 199 14.98 -10.36 4.45
N VAL A 200 14.70 -10.01 3.20
CA VAL A 200 13.83 -8.90 2.81
C VAL A 200 12.40 -9.40 2.68
N ASP A 201 11.49 -8.69 3.32
CA ASP A 201 10.04 -8.90 3.25
C ASP A 201 9.48 -8.16 2.01
N VAL A 202 8.91 -8.90 1.07
CA VAL A 202 8.49 -8.41 -0.25
C VAL A 202 6.97 -8.46 -0.38
N TYR A 203 6.32 -7.30 -0.58
CA TYR A 203 4.93 -7.21 -1.03
C TYR A 203 4.88 -6.88 -2.52
N CYS A 204 4.06 -7.59 -3.30
CA CYS A 204 3.93 -7.36 -4.74
C CYS A 204 2.62 -6.67 -5.12
N TRP A 205 2.69 -5.68 -6.02
CA TRP A 205 1.57 -4.88 -6.52
C TRP A 205 1.63 -4.67 -8.05
N THR A 206 0.54 -4.40 -8.77
CA THR A 206 -0.83 -4.75 -8.40
C THR A 206 -1.16 -6.09 -9.02
N VAL A 207 -1.51 -7.08 -8.24
CA VAL A 207 -1.65 -8.48 -8.69
C VAL A 207 -3.15 -8.84 -8.68
N ASP A 208 -3.78 -8.78 -9.87
CA ASP A 208 -5.21 -9.06 -10.05
C ASP A 208 -5.46 -10.36 -10.84
N ASP A 209 -4.39 -11.09 -11.15
CA ASP A 209 -4.43 -12.38 -11.84
C ASP A 209 -4.08 -13.52 -10.87
N TRP A 210 -4.91 -14.57 -10.85
CA TRP A 210 -4.77 -15.69 -9.93
C TRP A 210 -3.48 -16.50 -10.14
N ASP A 211 -3.10 -16.73 -11.41
CA ASP A 211 -1.90 -17.51 -11.70
C ASP A 211 -0.64 -16.74 -11.38
N ALA A 212 -0.65 -15.42 -11.60
CA ALA A 212 0.43 -14.54 -11.15
C ALA A 212 0.54 -14.53 -9.63
N ALA A 213 -0.57 -14.43 -8.90
CA ALA A 213 -0.58 -14.45 -7.43
C ALA A 213 0.01 -15.77 -6.89
N ARG A 214 -0.43 -16.89 -7.43
CA ARG A 214 0.07 -18.24 -7.07
C ARG A 214 1.57 -18.38 -7.29
N ARG A 215 2.05 -17.95 -8.47
CA ARG A 215 3.48 -18.01 -8.80
C ARG A 215 4.29 -17.16 -7.82
N LEU A 216 3.89 -15.91 -7.57
CA LEU A 216 4.59 -15.02 -6.65
C LEU A 216 4.67 -15.58 -5.23
N VAL A 217 3.58 -16.17 -4.72
CA VAL A 217 3.59 -16.84 -3.40
C VAL A 217 4.49 -18.06 -3.40
N SER A 218 4.52 -18.86 -4.50
CA SER A 218 5.46 -19.99 -4.65
C SER A 218 6.92 -19.53 -4.72
N ASP A 219 7.17 -18.32 -5.27
CA ASP A 219 8.49 -17.70 -5.35
C ASP A 219 8.91 -17.03 -4.02
N GLY A 220 8.11 -17.19 -2.95
CA GLY A 220 8.45 -16.72 -1.60
C GLY A 220 8.06 -15.29 -1.27
N VAL A 221 7.20 -14.66 -2.08
CA VAL A 221 6.68 -13.31 -1.80
C VAL A 221 5.83 -13.31 -0.53
N ASP A 222 6.02 -12.30 0.32
CA ASP A 222 5.43 -12.20 1.65
C ASP A 222 4.03 -11.57 1.67
N GLY A 223 3.69 -10.81 0.62
CA GLY A 223 2.38 -10.18 0.53
C GLY A 223 1.93 -9.89 -0.90
N ILE A 224 0.63 -9.95 -1.11
CA ILE A 224 -0.04 -9.65 -2.38
C ILE A 224 -0.95 -8.44 -2.20
N ILE A 225 -0.72 -7.40 -2.99
CA ILE A 225 -1.54 -6.19 -3.08
C ILE A 225 -2.41 -6.30 -4.33
N SER A 226 -3.73 -6.37 -4.14
CA SER A 226 -4.69 -6.62 -5.22
C SER A 226 -5.93 -5.72 -5.11
N ASN A 227 -6.51 -5.39 -6.27
CA ASN A 227 -7.83 -4.75 -6.37
C ASN A 227 -8.98 -5.75 -6.18
N ASP A 228 -8.69 -7.05 -6.31
CA ASP A 228 -9.69 -8.11 -6.25
C ASP A 228 -9.76 -8.75 -4.85
N LEU A 229 -10.78 -8.37 -4.07
CA LEU A 229 -11.04 -8.94 -2.75
C LEU A 229 -11.37 -10.45 -2.82
N GLY A 230 -11.92 -10.92 -3.93
CA GLY A 230 -12.20 -12.35 -4.15
C GLY A 230 -10.90 -13.15 -4.31
N LEU A 231 -9.94 -12.62 -5.07
CA LEU A 231 -8.60 -13.19 -5.18
C LEU A 231 -7.91 -13.24 -3.82
N LEU A 232 -7.97 -12.15 -3.05
CA LEU A 232 -7.37 -12.10 -1.72
C LEU A 232 -7.99 -13.13 -0.76
N ALA A 233 -9.32 -13.31 -0.82
CA ALA A 233 -10.00 -14.32 -0.01
C ALA A 233 -9.57 -15.75 -0.37
N GLN A 234 -9.38 -16.05 -1.67
CA GLN A 234 -8.91 -17.35 -2.14
C GLN A 234 -7.49 -17.69 -1.65
N LEU A 235 -6.62 -16.69 -1.50
CA LEU A 235 -5.25 -16.87 -0.99
C LEU A 235 -5.20 -17.32 0.48
N GLN A 236 -6.28 -17.17 1.25
CA GLN A 236 -6.31 -17.58 2.67
C GLN A 236 -6.04 -19.07 2.88
N GLY A 237 -6.58 -19.93 2.02
CA GLY A 237 -6.43 -21.39 2.12
C GLY A 237 -5.20 -21.94 1.39
N TRP A 238 -4.45 -21.09 0.73
CA TRP A 238 -3.36 -21.50 -0.13
C TRP A 238 -2.00 -21.33 0.55
N GLY A 239 -1.53 -22.35 1.23
CA GLY A 239 -0.15 -22.45 1.68
C GLY A 239 0.68 -23.10 0.57
N GLY A 240 1.65 -22.39 -0.01
CA GLY A 240 2.43 -22.63 -1.23
C GLY A 240 2.98 -24.01 -1.60
N ASN A 241 2.34 -25.09 -1.17
CA ASN A 241 2.76 -26.50 -1.36
C ASN A 241 1.68 -27.37 -2.02
N GLN A 242 0.75 -26.80 -2.79
CA GLN A 242 -0.07 -27.66 -3.68
C GLN A 242 0.62 -27.71 -5.06
N PRO A 243 0.97 -28.94 -5.56
CA PRO A 243 1.49 -29.09 -6.92
C PRO A 243 0.45 -28.59 -7.92
N ALA A 244 0.91 -27.90 -8.96
CA ALA A 244 0.06 -27.57 -10.10
C ALA A 244 -0.54 -28.85 -10.65
N THR A 245 -1.87 -28.98 -10.60
CA THR A 245 -2.63 -30.03 -11.28
C THR A 245 -2.73 -29.73 -12.76
#